data_c39fc588eaec33a6a7954908162bb14f
#
_entry.id   c39fc588eaec33a6a7954908162bb14f
#
_cell.length_a   1.000
_cell.length_b   1.000
_cell.length_c   1.000
_cell.angle_alpha   90.00
_cell.angle_beta   90.00
_cell.angle_gamma   90.00
#
_symmetry.space_group_name_H-M   'P 1'
#
loop_
_entity.id
_entity.type
_entity.pdbx_description
1 polymer ?
#
loop_
_entity_poly.entity_id
_entity_poly.type
_entity_poly.pdbx_seq_one_letter_code
_entity_poly.pdbx_strand_id
1 'polypeptide(L)'
;MNTQLVERERKKPASSFNPNEIIANRVGHIVSSVFADFDDKSLASEILVLEDLDLLVYVVGAYLQKKTRMSEREMDMFKSRIQSTIRFYQKLDKLGGTIKAKDVSELLGVTRQTVNNQVNKGKLIALRRGGDYLFPSFQFKGAGMLPHLEEILQYLPQETDAITRVSFLTSPVRIDDKSTAKTPLEILQKDPSEQELAFLRREANLFARHIAS
;
A
#
# COMPACT_ATOMS: atom_id res chain seq x y z
N MET A 1 -34.12 4.26 70.82
CA MET A 1 -33.60 5.12 69.71
C MET A 1 -32.91 4.19 68.73
N ASN A 2 -33.62 3.79 67.67
CA ASN A 2 -33.12 2.86 66.63
C ASN A 2 -32.80 3.72 65.40
N THR A 3 -31.53 3.79 65.08
CA THR A 3 -31.05 4.42 63.85
C THR A 3 -30.81 3.32 62.82
N GLN A 4 -31.76 3.13 61.93
CA GLN A 4 -31.60 2.26 60.74
C GLN A 4 -30.71 2.95 59.73
N LEU A 5 -29.56 2.37 59.46
CA LEU A 5 -28.70 2.67 58.35
C LEU A 5 -29.34 2.15 57.07
N VAL A 6 -29.84 3.06 56.24
CA VAL A 6 -30.30 2.74 54.87
C VAL A 6 -29.06 2.57 53.99
N GLU A 7 -28.71 1.35 53.67
CA GLU A 7 -27.74 1.03 52.59
C GLU A 7 -28.30 1.46 51.26
N ARG A 8 -27.74 2.55 50.70
CA ARG A 8 -28.00 2.93 49.32
C ARG A 8 -27.26 1.97 48.40
N GLU A 9 -28.00 1.05 47.79
CA GLU A 9 -27.52 0.27 46.65
C GLU A 9 -26.99 1.26 45.56
N ARG A 10 -25.69 1.24 45.36
CA ARG A 10 -25.05 1.92 44.22
C ARG A 10 -25.49 1.17 42.98
N LYS A 11 -26.44 1.71 42.21
CA LYS A 11 -26.72 1.30 40.86
C LYS A 11 -25.41 1.33 40.08
N LYS A 12 -24.96 0.15 39.53
CA LYS A 12 -23.90 0.08 38.55
C LYS A 12 -24.23 1.04 37.40
N PRO A 13 -23.28 1.84 36.93
CA PRO A 13 -23.52 2.69 35.77
C PRO A 13 -23.89 1.81 34.57
N ALA A 14 -24.91 2.21 33.85
CA ALA A 14 -25.30 1.59 32.58
C ALA A 14 -24.07 1.45 31.69
N SER A 15 -23.91 0.28 31.05
CA SER A 15 -22.76 -0.03 30.19
C SER A 15 -22.56 1.13 29.23
N SER A 16 -21.40 1.78 29.33
CA SER A 16 -21.04 2.85 28.41
C SER A 16 -21.04 2.26 26.99
N PHE A 17 -21.84 2.85 26.11
CA PHE A 17 -21.89 2.51 24.69
C PHE A 17 -20.44 2.59 24.12
N ASN A 18 -19.85 1.45 23.77
CA ASN A 18 -18.52 1.36 23.18
C ASN A 18 -18.66 0.97 21.70
N PRO A 19 -18.56 1.93 20.75
CA PRO A 19 -18.64 1.62 19.34
C PRO A 19 -17.62 0.58 18.85
N ASN A 20 -16.43 0.57 19.43
CA ASN A 20 -15.38 -0.38 19.07
C ASN A 20 -15.75 -1.83 19.43
N GLU A 21 -16.38 -2.03 20.58
CA GLU A 21 -16.86 -3.35 21.00
C GLU A 21 -17.98 -3.87 20.07
N ILE A 22 -18.88 -2.99 19.66
CA ILE A 22 -19.95 -3.35 18.71
C ILE A 22 -19.36 -3.72 17.36
N ILE A 23 -18.38 -2.96 16.86
CA ILE A 23 -17.69 -3.25 15.59
C ILE A 23 -16.95 -4.58 15.70
N ALA A 24 -16.19 -4.80 16.78
CA ALA A 24 -15.46 -6.05 17.01
C ALA A 24 -16.41 -7.27 17.04
N ASN A 25 -17.53 -7.17 17.74
CA ASN A 25 -18.55 -8.23 17.78
C ASN A 25 -19.16 -8.49 16.39
N ARG A 26 -19.45 -7.46 15.61
CA ARG A 26 -19.96 -7.63 14.23
C ARG A 26 -18.94 -8.29 13.33
N VAL A 27 -17.68 -7.91 13.40
CA VAL A 27 -16.58 -8.57 12.66
C VAL A 27 -16.46 -10.02 13.09
N GLY A 28 -16.47 -10.31 14.40
CA GLY A 28 -16.47 -11.67 14.95
C GLY A 28 -17.61 -12.53 14.42
N HIS A 29 -18.82 -12.00 14.33
CA HIS A 29 -19.96 -12.71 13.72
C HIS A 29 -19.77 -13.00 12.25
N ILE A 30 -19.21 -12.07 11.47
CA ILE A 30 -18.90 -12.28 10.05
C ILE A 30 -17.88 -13.44 9.93
N VAL A 31 -16.79 -13.39 10.67
CA VAL A 31 -15.76 -14.43 10.69
C VAL A 31 -16.37 -15.79 11.08
N SER A 32 -17.12 -15.85 12.18
CA SER A 32 -17.81 -17.07 12.62
C SER A 32 -18.74 -17.63 11.56
N SER A 33 -19.46 -16.79 10.82
CA SER A 33 -20.35 -17.23 9.75
C SER A 33 -19.61 -17.83 8.55
N VAL A 34 -18.36 -17.44 8.31
CA VAL A 34 -17.51 -18.03 7.27
C VAL A 34 -17.11 -19.44 7.65
N PHE A 35 -16.74 -19.63 8.92
CA PHE A 35 -16.23 -20.91 9.42
C PHE A 35 -17.33 -21.88 9.95
N ALA A 36 -18.58 -21.46 10.04
CA ALA A 36 -19.67 -22.28 10.57
C ALA A 36 -19.92 -23.58 9.78
N ASP A 37 -19.61 -23.58 8.50
CA ASP A 37 -19.82 -24.73 7.59
C ASP A 37 -18.49 -25.46 7.28
N PHE A 38 -17.46 -25.25 8.10
CA PHE A 38 -16.13 -25.81 7.89
C PHE A 38 -16.02 -27.21 8.51
N ASP A 39 -16.27 -28.24 7.72
CA ASP A 39 -16.13 -29.65 8.13
C ASP A 39 -14.74 -30.24 7.78
N ASP A 40 -13.93 -29.55 6.98
CA ASP A 40 -12.62 -30.03 6.51
C ASP A 40 -11.51 -29.68 7.51
N LYS A 41 -11.08 -30.69 8.30
CA LYS A 41 -9.98 -30.56 9.26
C LYS A 41 -8.62 -30.26 8.60
N SER A 42 -8.40 -30.67 7.36
CA SER A 42 -7.16 -30.38 6.62
C SER A 42 -7.06 -28.91 6.31
N LEU A 43 -8.13 -28.33 5.79
CA LEU A 43 -8.22 -26.91 5.47
C LEU A 43 -8.16 -26.03 6.72
N ALA A 44 -8.74 -26.49 7.83
CA ALA A 44 -8.62 -25.79 9.12
C ALA A 44 -7.14 -25.70 9.57
N SER A 45 -6.37 -26.76 9.38
CA SER A 45 -4.94 -26.78 9.73
C SER A 45 -4.11 -25.84 8.85
N GLU A 46 -4.43 -25.74 7.57
CA GLU A 46 -3.77 -24.79 6.66
C GLU A 46 -4.07 -23.33 7.03
N ILE A 47 -5.30 -23.03 7.43
CA ILE A 47 -5.72 -21.70 7.85
C ILE A 47 -5.06 -21.26 9.16
N LEU A 48 -4.86 -22.19 10.11
CA LEU A 48 -4.25 -21.90 11.41
C LEU A 48 -2.78 -21.48 11.32
N VAL A 49 -2.07 -21.80 10.24
CA VAL A 49 -0.67 -21.40 10.01
C VAL A 49 -0.51 -20.14 9.16
N LEU A 50 -1.62 -19.55 8.69
CA LEU A 50 -1.58 -18.30 7.93
C LEU A 50 -1.15 -17.14 8.83
N GLU A 51 -0.35 -16.23 8.28
CA GLU A 51 -0.13 -14.93 8.90
C GLU A 51 -1.43 -14.11 8.91
N ASP A 52 -1.58 -13.19 9.88
CA ASP A 52 -2.81 -12.41 10.10
C ASP A 52 -3.38 -11.78 8.84
N LEU A 53 -2.50 -11.33 7.94
CA LEU A 53 -2.88 -10.70 6.70
C LEU A 53 -3.48 -11.69 5.70
N ASP A 54 -2.84 -12.84 5.52
CA ASP A 54 -3.31 -13.90 4.63
C ASP A 54 -4.61 -14.51 5.18
N LEU A 55 -4.72 -14.63 6.50
CA LEU A 55 -5.95 -15.02 7.17
C LEU A 55 -7.09 -14.02 6.88
N LEU A 56 -6.82 -12.71 6.99
CA LEU A 56 -7.83 -11.69 6.68
C LEU A 56 -8.29 -11.76 5.22
N VAL A 57 -7.36 -11.90 4.27
CA VAL A 57 -7.66 -12.05 2.84
C VAL A 57 -8.49 -13.31 2.59
N TYR A 58 -8.14 -14.41 3.28
CA TYR A 58 -8.90 -15.65 3.20
C TYR A 58 -10.35 -15.48 3.70
N VAL A 59 -10.54 -14.89 4.88
CA VAL A 59 -11.87 -14.65 5.48
C VAL A 59 -12.73 -13.77 4.57
N VAL A 60 -12.19 -12.65 4.08
CA VAL A 60 -12.91 -11.76 3.17
C VAL A 60 -13.26 -12.49 1.87
N GLY A 61 -12.33 -13.25 1.31
CA GLY A 61 -12.54 -14.05 0.12
C GLY A 61 -13.66 -15.08 0.31
N ALA A 62 -13.61 -15.88 1.36
CA ALA A 62 -14.62 -16.90 1.65
C ALA A 62 -16.01 -16.29 1.92
N TYR A 63 -16.06 -15.13 2.61
CA TYR A 63 -17.31 -14.38 2.80
C TYR A 63 -17.92 -13.91 1.47
N LEU A 64 -17.09 -13.35 0.59
CA LEU A 64 -17.54 -12.90 -0.74
C LEU A 64 -18.03 -14.08 -1.59
N GLN A 65 -17.31 -15.20 -1.61
CA GLN A 65 -17.71 -16.40 -2.34
C GLN A 65 -19.08 -16.90 -1.89
N LYS A 66 -19.31 -16.94 -0.57
CA LYS A 66 -20.61 -17.35 0.00
C LYS A 66 -21.76 -16.37 -0.35
N LYS A 67 -21.48 -15.07 -0.51
CA LYS A 67 -22.51 -14.04 -0.74
C LYS A 67 -22.74 -13.70 -2.20
N THR A 68 -21.72 -13.78 -3.06
CA THR A 68 -21.75 -13.27 -4.44
C THR A 68 -21.72 -14.38 -5.49
N ARG A 69 -21.58 -15.65 -5.10
CA ARG A 69 -21.40 -16.80 -5.99
C ARG A 69 -20.19 -16.62 -6.94
N MET A 70 -19.13 -15.96 -6.48
CA MET A 70 -17.89 -15.84 -7.24
C MET A 70 -17.34 -17.22 -7.57
N SER A 71 -16.85 -17.39 -8.79
CA SER A 71 -16.11 -18.59 -9.19
C SER A 71 -14.75 -18.66 -8.49
N GLU A 72 -14.15 -19.84 -8.39
CA GLU A 72 -12.81 -20.03 -7.83
C GLU A 72 -11.77 -19.13 -8.52
N ARG A 73 -11.81 -19.06 -9.85
CA ARG A 73 -10.90 -18.20 -10.62
C ARG A 73 -11.02 -16.71 -10.27
N GLU A 74 -12.23 -16.19 -10.12
CA GLU A 74 -12.47 -14.81 -9.71
C GLU A 74 -11.96 -14.57 -8.29
N MET A 75 -12.12 -15.56 -7.41
CA MET A 75 -11.61 -15.53 -6.05
C MET A 75 -10.09 -15.47 -6.00
N ASP A 76 -9.40 -16.30 -6.79
CA ASP A 76 -7.94 -16.32 -6.85
C ASP A 76 -7.40 -14.99 -7.41
N MET A 77 -8.05 -14.44 -8.42
CA MET A 77 -7.73 -13.11 -8.94
C MET A 77 -7.92 -12.02 -7.88
N PHE A 78 -8.99 -12.09 -7.10
CA PHE A 78 -9.26 -11.15 -6.00
C PHE A 78 -8.20 -11.23 -4.91
N LYS A 79 -7.87 -12.45 -4.43
CA LYS A 79 -6.82 -12.70 -3.43
C LYS A 79 -5.46 -12.16 -3.92
N SER A 80 -5.08 -12.51 -5.15
CA SER A 80 -3.82 -12.07 -5.75
C SER A 80 -3.73 -10.53 -5.84
N ARG A 81 -4.82 -9.86 -6.21
CA ARG A 81 -4.88 -8.39 -6.30
C ARG A 81 -4.71 -7.73 -4.93
N ILE A 82 -5.39 -8.25 -3.90
CA ILE A 82 -5.25 -7.71 -2.54
C ILE A 82 -3.83 -7.92 -2.02
N GLN A 83 -3.28 -9.12 -2.13
CA GLN A 83 -1.90 -9.42 -1.70
C GLN A 83 -0.88 -8.53 -2.41
N SER A 84 -1.03 -8.33 -3.73
CA SER A 84 -0.16 -7.44 -4.50
C SER A 84 -0.24 -5.99 -4.01
N THR A 85 -1.44 -5.50 -3.70
CA THR A 85 -1.66 -4.16 -3.15
C THR A 85 -0.97 -4.00 -1.80
N ILE A 86 -1.11 -4.99 -0.93
CA ILE A 86 -0.50 -4.98 0.41
C ILE A 86 1.02 -4.99 0.31
N ARG A 87 1.60 -5.89 -0.49
CA ARG A 87 3.07 -5.95 -0.73
C ARG A 87 3.60 -4.62 -1.27
N PHE A 88 2.82 -3.96 -2.13
CA PHE A 88 3.18 -2.65 -2.65
C PHE A 88 3.27 -1.59 -1.52
N TYR A 89 2.27 -1.50 -0.64
CA TYR A 89 2.31 -0.57 0.48
C TYR A 89 3.39 -0.92 1.51
N GLN A 90 3.59 -2.19 1.83
CA GLN A 90 4.70 -2.63 2.68
C GLN A 90 6.07 -2.25 2.09
N LYS A 91 6.22 -2.34 0.77
CA LYS A 91 7.43 -1.90 0.07
C LYS A 91 7.62 -0.38 0.19
N LEU A 92 6.56 0.40 0.03
CA LEU A 92 6.61 1.86 0.24
C LEU A 92 7.00 2.21 1.67
N ASP A 93 6.43 1.53 2.68
CA ASP A 93 6.75 1.76 4.09
C ASP A 93 8.25 1.51 4.38
N LYS A 94 8.82 0.43 3.81
CA LYS A 94 10.27 0.16 3.89
C LYS A 94 11.13 1.23 3.22
N LEU A 95 10.59 1.96 2.25
CA LEU A 95 11.26 3.05 1.53
C LEU A 95 10.97 4.44 2.13
N GLY A 96 10.47 4.50 3.37
CA GLY A 96 10.19 5.72 4.11
C GLY A 96 8.72 6.17 4.06
N GLY A 97 7.83 5.34 3.51
CA GLY A 97 6.39 5.60 3.49
C GLY A 97 5.95 6.65 2.50
N THR A 98 4.85 7.31 2.82
CA THR A 98 4.25 8.35 1.98
C THR A 98 3.95 9.61 2.77
N ILE A 99 4.01 10.79 2.12
CA ILE A 99 3.67 12.09 2.68
C ILE A 99 2.50 12.73 1.92
N LYS A 100 1.80 13.68 2.53
CA LYS A 100 0.64 14.36 1.93
C LYS A 100 1.07 15.52 1.04
N ALA A 101 0.17 15.99 0.16
CA ALA A 101 0.42 17.15 -0.71
C ALA A 101 0.78 18.44 0.04
N LYS A 102 0.29 18.61 1.28
CA LYS A 102 0.65 19.72 2.14
C LYS A 102 2.15 19.65 2.49
N ASP A 103 2.59 18.50 2.94
CA ASP A 103 3.99 18.30 3.39
C ASP A 103 4.96 18.44 2.20
N VAL A 104 4.56 17.94 1.00
CA VAL A 104 5.32 18.15 -0.24
C VAL A 104 5.43 19.63 -0.60
N SER A 105 4.34 20.40 -0.49
CA SER A 105 4.35 21.84 -0.79
C SER A 105 5.26 22.61 0.15
N GLU A 106 5.27 22.27 1.45
CA GLU A 106 6.16 22.85 2.44
C GLU A 106 7.63 22.45 2.19
N LEU A 107 7.88 21.16 1.92
CA LEU A 107 9.23 20.64 1.67
C LEU A 107 9.87 21.27 0.43
N LEU A 108 9.10 21.44 -0.66
CA LEU A 108 9.61 22.01 -1.90
C LEU A 108 9.53 23.55 -1.94
N GLY A 109 8.92 24.20 -0.94
CA GLY A 109 8.73 25.66 -0.95
C GLY A 109 7.81 26.17 -2.06
N VAL A 110 6.82 25.34 -2.49
CA VAL A 110 5.90 25.66 -3.58
C VAL A 110 4.44 25.58 -3.14
N THR A 111 3.52 26.08 -3.97
CA THR A 111 2.08 25.96 -3.71
C THR A 111 1.58 24.54 -3.98
N ARG A 112 0.46 24.13 -3.35
CA ARG A 112 -0.22 22.86 -3.67
C ARG A 112 -0.63 22.77 -5.14
N GLN A 113 -1.00 23.90 -5.76
CA GLN A 113 -1.32 23.95 -7.18
C GLN A 113 -0.09 23.60 -8.03
N THR A 114 1.10 24.06 -7.65
CA THR A 114 2.36 23.71 -8.32
C THR A 114 2.66 22.23 -8.17
N VAL A 115 2.46 21.65 -6.97
CA VAL A 115 2.60 20.19 -6.75
C VAL A 115 1.67 19.41 -7.68
N ASN A 116 0.38 19.77 -7.76
CA ASN A 116 -0.57 19.13 -8.66
C ASN A 116 -0.16 19.25 -10.13
N ASN A 117 0.35 20.41 -10.55
CA ASN A 117 0.84 20.59 -11.90
C ASN A 117 2.05 19.69 -12.22
N GLN A 118 2.94 19.47 -11.23
CA GLN A 118 4.07 18.54 -11.39
C GLN A 118 3.61 17.09 -11.50
N VAL A 119 2.58 16.68 -10.73
CA VAL A 119 1.95 15.36 -10.88
C VAL A 119 1.37 15.19 -12.28
N ASN A 120 0.59 16.15 -12.75
CA ASN A 120 -0.04 16.09 -14.08
C ASN A 120 0.99 16.06 -15.23
N LYS A 121 2.16 16.64 -15.01
CA LYS A 121 3.29 16.59 -15.96
C LYS A 121 4.15 15.32 -15.84
N GLY A 122 3.79 14.39 -14.93
CA GLY A 122 4.55 13.17 -14.70
C GLY A 122 5.91 13.36 -14.02
N LYS A 123 6.16 14.53 -13.45
CA LYS A 123 7.41 14.88 -12.74
C LYS A 123 7.45 14.38 -11.30
N LEU A 124 6.29 14.16 -10.70
CA LEU A 124 6.11 13.61 -9.37
C LEU A 124 5.24 12.34 -9.43
N ILE A 125 5.59 11.35 -8.64
CA ILE A 125 4.77 10.15 -8.43
C ILE A 125 3.78 10.44 -7.32
N ALA A 126 2.49 10.32 -7.61
CA ALA A 126 1.42 10.50 -6.65
C ALA A 126 0.43 9.34 -6.70
N LEU A 127 0.19 8.72 -5.55
CA LEU A 127 -0.79 7.67 -5.36
C LEU A 127 -2.12 8.29 -4.98
N ARG A 128 -3.19 7.90 -5.64
CA ARG A 128 -4.54 8.37 -5.31
C ARG A 128 -5.13 7.53 -4.19
N ARG A 129 -5.51 8.18 -3.08
CA ARG A 129 -6.19 7.52 -1.96
C ARG A 129 -7.45 8.32 -1.59
N GLY A 130 -8.62 7.83 -2.00
CA GLY A 130 -9.85 8.60 -1.90
C GLY A 130 -9.79 9.88 -2.75
N GLY A 131 -9.99 11.05 -2.14
CA GLY A 131 -9.88 12.36 -2.81
C GLY A 131 -8.49 12.97 -2.78
N ASP A 132 -7.53 12.38 -2.04
CA ASP A 132 -6.22 12.97 -1.78
C ASP A 132 -5.09 12.27 -2.57
N TYR A 133 -3.97 12.98 -2.72
CA TYR A 133 -2.72 12.43 -3.19
C TYR A 133 -1.78 12.10 -2.03
N LEU A 134 -1.16 10.92 -2.11
CA LEU A 134 -0.04 10.49 -1.27
C LEU A 134 1.21 10.35 -2.12
N PHE A 135 2.30 10.90 -1.66
CA PHE A 135 3.57 10.96 -2.38
C PHE A 135 4.59 10.03 -1.72
N PRO A 136 5.15 9.02 -2.42
CA PRO A 136 6.25 8.24 -1.89
C PRO A 136 7.39 9.15 -1.42
N SER A 137 7.83 8.98 -0.17
CA SER A 137 8.85 9.88 0.42
C SER A 137 10.23 9.69 -0.21
N PHE A 138 10.54 8.54 -0.77
CA PHE A 138 11.83 8.24 -1.41
C PHE A 138 12.16 9.17 -2.59
N GLN A 139 11.16 9.84 -3.18
CA GLN A 139 11.38 10.76 -4.29
C GLN A 139 11.91 12.14 -3.86
N PHE A 140 12.13 12.33 -2.56
CA PHE A 140 12.68 13.57 -2.01
C PHE A 140 14.01 13.31 -1.30
N LYS A 141 14.95 14.28 -1.41
CA LYS A 141 16.24 14.25 -0.72
C LYS A 141 16.50 15.66 -0.13
N GLY A 142 16.53 15.77 1.20
CA GLY A 142 16.58 17.07 1.86
C GLY A 142 15.36 17.93 1.56
N ALA A 143 15.56 19.19 1.16
CA ALA A 143 14.50 20.15 0.83
C ALA A 143 14.13 20.15 -0.67
N GLY A 144 14.42 19.07 -1.41
CA GLY A 144 14.18 19.02 -2.85
C GLY A 144 13.80 17.63 -3.35
N MET A 145 13.66 17.53 -4.64
CA MET A 145 13.49 16.23 -5.30
C MET A 145 14.81 15.46 -5.33
N LEU A 146 14.71 14.14 -5.34
CA LEU A 146 15.85 13.26 -5.60
C LEU A 146 16.46 13.63 -6.98
N PRO A 147 17.78 13.93 -7.03
CA PRO A 147 18.45 14.30 -8.28
C PRO A 147 18.19 13.28 -9.39
N HIS A 148 18.06 13.79 -10.63
CA HIS A 148 17.79 12.99 -11.84
C HIS A 148 16.48 12.18 -11.85
N LEU A 149 15.72 12.10 -10.76
CA LEU A 149 14.47 11.34 -10.73
C LEU A 149 13.46 11.88 -11.77
N GLU A 150 13.26 13.20 -11.80
CA GLU A 150 12.35 13.83 -12.77
C GLU A 150 12.74 13.48 -14.21
N GLU A 151 14.02 13.55 -14.52
CA GLU A 151 14.55 13.21 -15.81
C GLU A 151 14.23 11.76 -16.20
N ILE A 152 14.53 10.81 -15.32
CA ILE A 152 14.26 9.38 -15.58
C ILE A 152 12.76 9.10 -15.74
N LEU A 153 11.91 9.74 -14.94
CA LEU A 153 10.46 9.61 -15.08
C LEU A 153 9.91 10.09 -16.41
N GLN A 154 10.57 11.06 -17.07
CA GLN A 154 10.16 11.57 -18.39
C GLN A 154 10.41 10.57 -19.53
N TYR A 155 11.25 9.53 -19.33
CA TYR A 155 11.43 8.43 -20.26
C TYR A 155 10.33 7.37 -20.19
N LEU A 156 9.50 7.38 -19.13
CA LEU A 156 8.30 6.56 -19.04
C LEU A 156 7.13 7.27 -19.74
N PRO A 157 6.21 6.55 -20.41
CA PRO A 157 5.02 7.14 -21.00
C PRO A 157 4.25 7.99 -19.97
N GLN A 158 3.65 9.08 -20.41
CA GLN A 158 2.93 10.00 -19.54
C GLN A 158 1.73 9.31 -18.86
N GLU A 159 1.11 8.36 -19.56
CA GLU A 159 -0.03 7.56 -19.11
C GLU A 159 0.35 6.49 -18.08
N THR A 160 1.65 6.27 -17.84
CA THR A 160 2.13 5.27 -16.86
C THR A 160 1.61 5.65 -15.48
N ASP A 161 0.87 4.73 -14.85
CA ASP A 161 0.34 4.92 -13.51
C ASP A 161 1.42 4.93 -12.42
N ALA A 162 1.07 5.45 -11.25
CA ALA A 162 2.02 5.62 -10.15
C ALA A 162 2.58 4.29 -9.62
N ILE A 163 1.79 3.21 -9.60
CA ILE A 163 2.23 1.89 -9.15
C ILE A 163 3.29 1.35 -10.08
N THR A 164 3.07 1.47 -11.37
CA THR A 164 4.00 1.06 -12.43
C THR A 164 5.31 1.86 -12.37
N ARG A 165 5.24 3.19 -12.16
CA ARG A 165 6.43 4.05 -11.96
C ARG A 165 7.24 3.63 -10.72
N VAL A 166 6.58 3.36 -9.60
CA VAL A 166 7.23 2.83 -8.38
C VAL A 166 7.83 1.46 -8.67
N SER A 167 7.13 0.58 -9.39
CA SER A 167 7.61 -0.74 -9.75
C SER A 167 8.90 -0.65 -10.55
N PHE A 168 8.96 0.19 -11.59
CA PHE A 168 10.19 0.44 -12.34
C PHE A 168 11.35 0.87 -11.45
N LEU A 169 11.13 1.89 -10.61
CA LEU A 169 12.19 2.42 -9.73
C LEU A 169 12.70 1.42 -8.69
N THR A 170 11.90 0.43 -8.34
CA THR A 170 12.18 -0.51 -7.26
C THR A 170 12.40 -1.95 -7.73
N SER A 171 12.41 -2.19 -9.05
CA SER A 171 12.77 -3.49 -9.62
C SER A 171 14.27 -3.57 -9.85
N PRO A 172 14.90 -4.71 -9.48
CA PRO A 172 16.34 -4.88 -9.66
C PRO A 172 16.72 -4.86 -11.15
N VAL A 173 17.75 -4.11 -11.49
CA VAL A 173 18.38 -4.06 -12.81
C VAL A 173 19.88 -4.39 -12.68
N ARG A 174 20.51 -4.84 -13.77
CA ARG A 174 21.96 -5.08 -13.84
C ARG A 174 22.56 -4.21 -14.91
N ILE A 175 23.56 -3.42 -14.56
CA ILE A 175 24.27 -2.55 -15.50
C ILE A 175 25.13 -3.39 -16.45
N ASP A 176 25.71 -4.45 -15.92
CA ASP A 176 26.50 -5.44 -16.66
C ASP A 176 26.38 -6.84 -16.00
N ASP A 177 26.87 -7.87 -16.69
CA ASP A 177 26.79 -9.27 -16.22
C ASP A 177 27.58 -9.54 -14.93
N LYS A 178 28.53 -8.68 -14.58
CA LYS A 178 29.38 -8.81 -13.40
C LYS A 178 28.91 -8.01 -12.21
N SER A 179 27.99 -7.05 -12.42
CA SER A 179 27.50 -6.16 -11.37
C SER A 179 26.43 -6.84 -10.51
N THR A 180 26.41 -6.47 -9.23
CA THR A 180 25.31 -6.82 -8.35
C THR A 180 24.05 -6.08 -8.82
N ALA A 181 22.92 -6.77 -8.87
CA ALA A 181 21.64 -6.14 -9.21
C ALA A 181 21.32 -5.03 -8.20
N LYS A 182 21.00 -3.84 -8.70
CA LYS A 182 20.57 -2.67 -7.93
C LYS A 182 19.26 -2.18 -8.50
N THR A 183 18.45 -1.52 -7.67
CA THR A 183 17.25 -0.85 -8.20
C THR A 183 17.62 0.51 -8.81
N PRO A 184 16.86 1.00 -9.80
CA PRO A 184 17.02 2.38 -10.30
C PRO A 184 17.03 3.42 -9.18
N LEU A 185 16.19 3.23 -8.16
CA LEU A 185 16.16 4.10 -6.98
C LEU A 185 17.48 4.09 -6.21
N GLU A 186 18.07 2.92 -5.93
CA GLU A 186 19.37 2.81 -5.26
C GLU A 186 20.51 3.46 -6.05
N ILE A 187 20.45 3.40 -7.38
CA ILE A 187 21.41 4.08 -8.25
C ILE A 187 21.24 5.60 -8.12
N LEU A 188 20.02 6.11 -8.23
CA LEU A 188 19.75 7.55 -8.12
C LEU A 188 20.10 8.14 -6.75
N GLN A 189 19.97 7.37 -5.66
CA GLN A 189 20.29 7.84 -4.31
C GLN A 189 21.80 8.01 -4.05
N LYS A 190 22.67 7.41 -4.89
CA LYS A 190 24.13 7.37 -4.71
C LYS A 190 24.91 8.29 -5.63
N ASP A 191 24.29 9.38 -6.12
CA ASP A 191 24.88 10.33 -7.05
C ASP A 191 25.48 9.61 -8.28
N PRO A 192 24.60 9.14 -9.22
CA PRO A 192 24.97 8.27 -10.32
C PRO A 192 25.93 8.93 -11.32
N SER A 193 26.82 8.14 -11.88
CA SER A 193 27.64 8.54 -13.02
C SER A 193 26.81 8.72 -14.29
N GLU A 194 27.32 9.44 -15.30
CA GLU A 194 26.63 9.60 -16.59
C GLU A 194 26.39 8.25 -17.29
N GLN A 195 27.25 7.25 -17.10
CA GLN A 195 27.04 5.91 -17.65
C GLN A 195 25.84 5.22 -16.98
N GLU A 196 25.70 5.34 -15.67
CA GLU A 196 24.53 4.81 -14.93
C GLU A 196 23.25 5.55 -15.33
N LEU A 197 23.29 6.85 -15.52
CA LEU A 197 22.14 7.63 -16.02
C LEU A 197 21.75 7.22 -17.44
N ALA A 198 22.70 7.07 -18.35
CA ALA A 198 22.44 6.59 -19.71
C ALA A 198 21.82 5.18 -19.71
N PHE A 199 22.29 4.30 -18.82
CA PHE A 199 21.70 2.99 -18.61
C PHE A 199 20.24 3.10 -18.10
N LEU A 200 19.97 3.91 -17.08
CA LEU A 200 18.62 4.09 -16.55
C LEU A 200 17.65 4.68 -17.59
N ARG A 201 18.08 5.62 -18.42
CA ARG A 201 17.28 6.17 -19.54
C ARG A 201 16.88 5.05 -20.51
N ARG A 202 17.83 4.18 -20.86
CA ARG A 202 17.58 3.03 -21.75
C ARG A 202 16.60 2.04 -21.11
N GLU A 203 16.80 1.69 -19.86
CA GLU A 203 15.90 0.77 -19.13
C GLU A 203 14.49 1.33 -19.00
N ALA A 204 14.33 2.64 -18.74
CA ALA A 204 13.02 3.29 -18.69
C ALA A 204 12.31 3.21 -20.05
N ASN A 205 13.01 3.43 -21.17
CA ASN A 205 12.45 3.27 -22.51
C ASN A 205 12.05 1.83 -22.84
N LEU A 206 12.86 0.84 -22.43
CA LEU A 206 12.56 -0.58 -22.63
C LEU A 206 11.33 -1.00 -21.82
N PHE A 207 11.29 -0.59 -20.55
CA PHE A 207 10.16 -0.83 -19.66
C PHE A 207 8.86 -0.25 -20.23
N ALA A 208 8.93 0.95 -20.79
CA ALA A 208 7.80 1.61 -21.46
C ALA A 208 7.24 0.76 -22.63
N ARG A 209 8.10 0.13 -23.42
CA ARG A 209 7.69 -0.73 -24.56
C ARG A 209 7.00 -2.02 -24.09
N HIS A 210 7.43 -2.60 -22.99
CA HIS A 210 6.82 -3.81 -22.42
C HIS A 210 5.42 -3.58 -21.83
N ILE A 211 5.09 -2.35 -21.43
CA ILE A 211 3.77 -2.00 -20.90
C ILE A 211 2.79 -1.70 -22.06
N ALA A 212 3.29 -1.23 -23.22
CA ALA A 212 2.48 -0.85 -24.38
C ALA A 212 2.14 -2.05 -25.30
N SER A 213 2.73 -3.23 -25.06
CA SER A 213 2.48 -4.48 -25.81
C SER A 213 1.57 -5.42 -25.05
#